data_56c01d58212c6d85e41ac49fe1b2f006
#
_entry.id   56c01d58212c6d85e41ac49fe1b2f006
#
_cell.length_a   1.000
_cell.length_b   1.000
_cell.length_c   1.000
_cell.angle_alpha   90.00
_cell.angle_beta   90.00
_cell.angle_gamma   90.00
#
_symmetry.space_group_name_H-M   'P 1'
#
loop_
_entity.id
_entity.type
_entity.pdbx_description
1 polymer ?
#
loop_
_entity_poly.entity_id
_entity_poly.type
_entity_poly.pdbx_seq_one_letter_code
_entity_poly.pdbx_strand_id
1 'polypeptide(L)'
;MANLKALTGVEPWRIEVLLPDDQSFREHGHAGLQVAAAPGLRAIDNGYQDLQHARRPPRPGGQDIFLANTLRLRLTYLHKPLLPPLRALLAVLGRHDGSYAGHALAKGVLPIVVELEQEMHTHPVDWARRRPHPEGVVYGRCRQMRCGPG
;
A
#
# COMPACT_ATOMS: atom_id res chain seq x y z
N MET A 1 17.46 8.44 -9.91
CA MET A 1 16.62 8.32 -8.69
C MET A 1 17.23 9.04 -7.48
N ALA A 2 18.51 8.91 -7.18
CA ALA A 2 19.17 9.64 -6.08
C ALA A 2 18.92 11.17 -6.06
N ASN A 3 18.82 11.79 -7.22
CA ASN A 3 18.58 13.23 -7.37
C ASN A 3 17.15 13.68 -6.94
N LEU A 4 16.13 12.81 -7.05
CA LEU A 4 14.76 13.13 -6.58
C LEU A 4 14.65 13.03 -5.06
N LYS A 5 15.24 12.02 -4.44
CA LYS A 5 15.29 11.88 -2.99
C LYS A 5 16.03 13.07 -2.34
N ALA A 6 17.14 13.51 -2.95
CA ALA A 6 17.87 14.70 -2.49
C ALA A 6 17.04 15.99 -2.63
N LEU A 7 16.24 16.13 -3.70
CA LEU A 7 15.39 17.31 -3.94
C LEU A 7 14.18 17.35 -3.00
N THR A 8 13.53 16.22 -2.78
CA THR A 8 12.26 16.13 -2.06
C THR A 8 12.42 15.74 -0.59
N GLY A 9 13.53 15.11 -0.22
CA GLY A 9 13.74 14.56 1.12
C GLY A 9 12.91 13.31 1.43
N VAL A 10 12.23 12.76 0.42
CA VAL A 10 11.41 11.54 0.53
C VAL A 10 11.77 10.56 -0.58
N GLU A 11 11.36 9.29 -0.42
CA GLU A 11 11.53 8.31 -1.48
C GLU A 11 10.80 8.75 -2.76
N PRO A 12 11.36 8.50 -3.96
CA PRO A 12 10.75 8.91 -5.23
C PRO A 12 9.52 8.10 -5.61
N TRP A 13 9.18 7.11 -4.82
CA TRP A 13 7.99 6.28 -4.99
C TRP A 13 7.47 5.81 -3.63
N ARG A 14 6.17 5.52 -3.59
CA ARG A 14 5.50 4.95 -2.43
C ARG A 14 4.50 3.92 -2.91
N ILE A 15 4.54 2.72 -2.32
CA ILE A 15 3.53 1.69 -2.50
C ILE A 15 2.73 1.56 -1.21
N GLU A 16 1.44 1.83 -1.27
CA GLU A 16 0.50 1.56 -0.20
C GLU A 16 -0.17 0.21 -0.47
N VAL A 17 -0.01 -0.74 0.42
CA VAL A 17 -0.73 -2.03 0.38
C VAL A 17 -2.06 -1.81 1.08
N LEU A 18 -3.13 -1.69 0.31
CA LEU A 18 -4.47 -1.35 0.81
C LEU A 18 -5.27 -2.59 1.19
N LEU A 19 -5.03 -3.71 0.49
CA LEU A 19 -5.60 -5.03 0.75
C LEU A 19 -4.53 -6.09 0.46
N PRO A 20 -4.52 -7.22 1.20
CA PRO A 20 -5.29 -7.43 2.43
C PRO A 20 -4.82 -6.51 3.54
N ASP A 21 -5.76 -6.04 4.35
CA ASP A 21 -5.49 -5.18 5.49
C ASP A 21 -5.53 -5.94 6.83
N ASP A 22 -5.37 -5.23 7.95
CA ASP A 22 -5.40 -5.83 9.28
C ASP A 22 -6.78 -6.48 9.60
N GLN A 23 -7.88 -5.94 9.05
CA GLN A 23 -9.21 -6.55 9.20
C GLN A 23 -9.28 -7.89 8.46
N SER A 24 -8.75 -7.98 7.22
CA SER A 24 -8.66 -9.22 6.47
C SER A 24 -7.95 -10.32 7.28
N PHE A 25 -6.80 -9.99 7.89
CA PHE A 25 -6.05 -10.95 8.71
C PHE A 25 -6.68 -11.26 10.07
N ARG A 26 -7.45 -10.33 10.65
CA ARG A 26 -8.21 -10.64 11.88
C ARG A 26 -9.35 -11.60 11.63
N GLU A 27 -10.06 -11.44 10.51
CA GLU A 27 -11.28 -12.21 10.22
C GLU A 27 -10.97 -13.55 9.54
N HIS A 28 -9.98 -13.59 8.65
CA HIS A 28 -9.67 -14.75 7.80
C HIS A 28 -8.27 -15.34 8.00
N GLY A 29 -7.41 -14.69 8.80
CA GLY A 29 -6.04 -15.14 9.01
C GLY A 29 -5.94 -16.34 9.92
N HIS A 30 -5.13 -17.33 9.52
CA HIS A 30 -4.83 -18.54 10.27
C HIS A 30 -3.36 -18.59 10.68
N ALA A 31 -3.08 -18.74 11.96
CA ALA A 31 -1.70 -18.90 12.46
C ALA A 31 -1.12 -20.28 12.15
N GLY A 32 -1.98 -21.27 11.93
CA GLY A 32 -1.58 -22.64 11.61
C GLY A 32 -1.27 -22.89 10.13
N LEU A 33 -1.59 -21.94 9.26
CA LEU A 33 -1.28 -22.03 7.83
C LEU A 33 0.20 -21.69 7.61
N GLN A 34 1.02 -22.72 7.39
CA GLN A 34 2.47 -22.56 7.23
C GLN A 34 2.80 -22.13 5.80
N VAL A 35 3.31 -20.90 5.66
CA VAL A 35 3.87 -20.40 4.41
C VAL A 35 5.39 -20.41 4.55
N ALA A 36 6.07 -21.23 3.75
CA ALA A 36 7.52 -21.45 3.85
C ALA A 36 8.35 -20.15 3.78
N ALA A 37 7.90 -19.17 2.97
CA ALA A 37 8.57 -17.86 2.83
C ALA A 37 8.37 -16.95 4.04
N ALA A 38 7.42 -17.25 4.94
CA ALA A 38 7.01 -16.38 6.04
C ALA A 38 6.64 -17.19 7.30
N PRO A 39 7.57 -17.95 7.86
CA PRO A 39 7.30 -18.76 9.04
C PRO A 39 6.86 -17.88 10.22
N GLY A 40 5.81 -18.32 10.92
CA GLY A 40 5.27 -17.61 12.10
C GLY A 40 4.37 -16.41 11.80
N LEU A 41 4.21 -15.99 10.55
CA LEU A 41 3.22 -14.99 10.17
C LEU A 41 1.85 -15.63 9.91
N ARG A 42 0.79 -14.87 10.17
CA ARG A 42 -0.56 -15.28 9.78
C ARG A 42 -0.70 -15.24 8.27
N ALA A 43 -1.42 -16.19 7.71
CA ALA A 43 -1.77 -16.22 6.30
C ALA A 43 -3.27 -16.45 6.13
N ILE A 44 -3.84 -16.02 5.01
CA ILE A 44 -5.23 -16.26 4.64
C ILE A 44 -5.23 -17.44 3.67
N ASP A 45 -6.13 -18.41 3.88
CA ASP A 45 -6.28 -19.52 2.96
C ASP A 45 -6.96 -19.06 1.67
N ASN A 46 -6.22 -19.23 0.56
CA ASN A 46 -6.70 -18.90 -0.79
C ASN A 46 -7.40 -20.08 -1.49
N GLY A 47 -7.47 -21.24 -0.84
CA GLY A 47 -8.11 -22.42 -1.41
C GLY A 47 -9.62 -22.43 -1.19
N TYR A 48 -10.37 -22.89 -2.19
CA TYR A 48 -11.83 -23.13 -2.07
C TYR A 48 -12.64 -21.95 -1.51
N GLN A 49 -12.38 -20.73 -1.99
CA GLN A 49 -12.98 -19.49 -1.49
C GLN A 49 -14.52 -19.53 -1.48
N ASP A 50 -15.16 -20.09 -2.53
CA ASP A 50 -16.62 -20.26 -2.59
C ASP A 50 -17.15 -21.11 -1.43
N LEU A 51 -16.45 -22.20 -1.11
CA LEU A 51 -16.84 -23.06 -0.01
C LEU A 51 -16.62 -22.41 1.36
N GLN A 52 -15.56 -21.63 1.50
CA GLN A 52 -15.30 -20.83 2.70
C GLN A 52 -16.39 -19.77 2.89
N HIS A 53 -16.75 -19.05 1.80
CA HIS A 53 -17.82 -18.05 1.81
C HIS A 53 -19.16 -18.67 2.20
N ALA A 54 -19.53 -19.81 1.59
CA ALA A 54 -20.78 -20.50 1.90
C ALA A 54 -20.86 -20.97 3.36
N ARG A 55 -19.74 -21.42 3.93
CA ARG A 55 -19.68 -21.87 5.35
C ARG A 55 -19.63 -20.73 6.35
N ARG A 56 -19.03 -19.60 5.96
CA ARG A 56 -18.80 -18.46 6.83
C ARG A 56 -19.02 -17.14 6.06
N PRO A 57 -20.27 -16.79 5.78
CA PRO A 57 -20.57 -15.54 5.11
C PRO A 57 -20.11 -14.34 5.96
N PRO A 58 -19.76 -13.21 5.34
CA PRO A 58 -19.31 -12.02 6.05
C PRO A 58 -20.39 -11.51 7.00
N ARG A 59 -19.98 -11.07 8.17
CA ARG A 59 -20.86 -10.38 9.13
C ARG A 59 -21.16 -8.96 8.60
N PRO A 60 -22.24 -8.30 9.08
CA PRO A 60 -22.44 -6.88 8.78
C PRO A 60 -21.19 -6.06 9.16
N GLY A 61 -20.60 -5.34 8.19
CA GLY A 61 -19.34 -4.61 8.38
C GLY A 61 -18.06 -5.46 8.35
N GLY A 62 -18.17 -6.78 8.18
CA GLY A 62 -17.04 -7.69 8.00
C GLY A 62 -16.57 -7.73 6.55
N GLN A 63 -15.37 -8.27 6.34
CA GLN A 63 -14.82 -8.48 4.99
C GLN A 63 -15.19 -9.87 4.46
N ASP A 64 -15.41 -9.92 3.15
CA ASP A 64 -15.55 -11.18 2.43
C ASP A 64 -14.20 -11.86 2.23
N ILE A 65 -14.19 -13.20 2.15
CA ILE A 65 -12.99 -14.00 1.85
C ILE A 65 -12.40 -13.65 0.49
N PHE A 66 -13.23 -13.32 -0.50
CA PHE A 66 -12.78 -12.88 -1.82
C PHE A 66 -12.01 -11.55 -1.74
N LEU A 67 -12.53 -10.59 -0.97
CA LEU A 67 -11.85 -9.31 -0.74
C LEU A 67 -10.55 -9.51 0.06
N ALA A 68 -10.55 -10.41 1.05
CA ALA A 68 -9.38 -10.76 1.84
C ALA A 68 -8.28 -11.45 1.02
N ASN A 69 -8.63 -12.08 -0.11
CA ASN A 69 -7.71 -12.69 -1.08
C ASN A 69 -7.44 -11.78 -2.30
N THR A 70 -7.80 -10.50 -2.22
CA THR A 70 -7.53 -9.51 -3.26
C THR A 70 -6.33 -8.65 -2.85
N LEU A 71 -5.36 -8.50 -3.75
CA LEU A 71 -4.27 -7.53 -3.61
C LEU A 71 -4.72 -6.19 -4.19
N ARG A 72 -4.81 -5.15 -3.35
CA ARG A 72 -5.03 -3.78 -3.81
C ARG A 72 -3.84 -2.92 -3.41
N LEU A 73 -3.20 -2.35 -4.42
CA LEU A 73 -2.05 -1.48 -4.26
C LEU A 73 -2.35 -0.08 -4.79
N ARG A 74 -1.76 0.92 -4.16
CA ARG A 74 -1.64 2.26 -4.71
C ARG A 74 -0.16 2.61 -4.81
N LEU A 75 0.33 2.81 -6.03
CA LEU A 75 1.65 3.34 -6.31
C LEU A 75 1.54 4.85 -6.51
N THR A 76 2.31 5.62 -5.76
CA THR A 76 2.57 7.03 -6.05
C THR A 76 4.02 7.17 -6.49
N TYR A 77 4.24 7.55 -7.75
CA TYR A 77 5.56 7.79 -8.32
C TYR A 77 5.79 9.29 -8.50
N LEU A 78 6.95 9.78 -8.08
CA LEU A 78 7.33 11.18 -8.20
C LEU A 78 8.08 11.40 -9.53
N HIS A 79 7.49 12.18 -10.42
CA HIS A 79 8.08 12.54 -11.71
C HIS A 79 8.58 14.00 -11.69
N LYS A 80 9.86 14.20 -12.03
CA LYS A 80 10.43 15.54 -12.19
C LYS A 80 10.29 15.98 -13.65
N PRO A 81 9.43 16.97 -13.95
CA PRO A 81 9.29 17.47 -15.31
C PRO A 81 10.61 18.05 -15.83
N LEU A 82 10.86 17.89 -17.13
CA LEU A 82 12.06 18.43 -17.76
C LEU A 82 12.01 19.94 -17.91
N LEU A 83 10.80 20.49 -18.16
CA LEU A 83 10.59 21.92 -18.43
C LEU A 83 10.57 22.75 -17.14
N PRO A 84 11.50 23.71 -16.95
CA PRO A 84 11.53 24.56 -15.78
C PRO A 84 10.23 25.36 -15.52
N PRO A 85 9.52 25.91 -16.52
CA PRO A 85 8.25 26.61 -16.29
C PRO A 85 7.18 25.70 -15.71
N LEU A 86 7.10 24.45 -16.15
CA LEU A 86 6.15 23.48 -15.60
C LEU A 86 6.45 23.17 -14.14
N ARG A 87 7.72 23.05 -13.77
CA ARG A 87 8.11 22.86 -12.36
C ARG A 87 7.71 24.04 -11.48
N ALA A 88 7.89 25.27 -11.98
CA ALA A 88 7.47 26.48 -11.28
C ALA A 88 5.94 26.50 -11.08
N LEU A 89 5.17 26.16 -12.11
CA LEU A 89 3.72 26.06 -12.02
C LEU A 89 3.29 25.01 -10.98
N LEU A 90 3.88 23.83 -11.00
CA LEU A 90 3.59 22.78 -10.01
C LEU A 90 3.90 23.23 -8.58
N ALA A 91 5.00 23.96 -8.39
CA ALA A 91 5.38 24.47 -7.08
C ALA A 91 4.36 25.49 -6.54
N VAL A 92 3.76 26.31 -7.40
CA VAL A 92 2.67 27.23 -7.03
C VAL A 92 1.39 26.47 -6.66
N LEU A 93 1.10 25.36 -7.34
CA LEU A 93 -0.07 24.52 -7.06
C LEU A 93 0.12 23.63 -5.83
N GLY A 94 1.36 23.45 -5.39
CA GLY A 94 1.70 22.62 -4.22
C GLY A 94 1.10 23.19 -2.94
N ARG A 95 0.53 22.32 -2.12
CA ARG A 95 0.02 22.66 -0.79
C ARG A 95 0.97 22.16 0.28
N HIS A 96 1.25 22.99 1.27
CA HIS A 96 2.00 22.59 2.47
C HIS A 96 1.05 21.97 3.52
N ASP A 97 0.29 20.97 3.11
CA ASP A 97 -0.68 20.25 3.96
C ASP A 97 -0.08 19.03 4.69
N GLY A 98 1.23 18.88 4.62
CA GLY A 98 1.95 17.73 5.21
C GLY A 98 1.76 16.41 4.44
N SER A 99 1.02 16.42 3.32
CA SER A 99 0.84 15.23 2.49
C SER A 99 2.08 14.97 1.61
N TYR A 100 2.28 13.69 1.28
CA TYR A 100 3.36 13.27 0.38
C TYR A 100 3.24 13.91 -1.01
N ALA A 101 2.02 13.92 -1.55
CA ALA A 101 1.76 14.52 -2.86
C ALA A 101 1.89 16.06 -2.84
N GLY A 102 1.33 16.74 -1.84
CA GLY A 102 1.43 18.17 -1.68
C GLY A 102 2.87 18.64 -1.51
N HIS A 103 3.66 17.89 -0.73
CA HIS A 103 5.09 18.17 -0.56
C HIS A 103 5.86 18.02 -1.87
N ALA A 104 5.60 16.96 -2.66
CA ALA A 104 6.23 16.78 -3.96
C ALA A 104 5.90 17.91 -4.93
N LEU A 105 4.62 18.31 -5.03
CA LEU A 105 4.18 19.45 -5.85
C LEU A 105 4.89 20.73 -5.44
N ALA A 106 4.96 21.04 -4.14
CA ALA A 106 5.66 22.24 -3.64
C ALA A 106 7.17 22.28 -4.01
N LYS A 107 7.76 21.12 -4.34
CA LYS A 107 9.12 21.00 -4.89
C LYS A 107 9.18 20.97 -6.42
N GLY A 108 8.06 21.25 -7.10
CA GLY A 108 7.95 21.22 -8.55
C GLY A 108 8.04 19.81 -9.15
N VAL A 109 7.62 18.80 -8.38
CA VAL A 109 7.63 17.40 -8.77
C VAL A 109 6.19 16.89 -8.86
N LEU A 110 5.86 16.20 -9.94
CA LEU A 110 4.52 15.69 -10.22
C LEU A 110 4.33 14.31 -9.57
N PRO A 111 3.40 14.14 -8.63
CA PRO A 111 3.01 12.81 -8.15
C PRO A 111 2.07 12.14 -9.15
N ILE A 112 2.46 10.99 -9.65
CA ILE A 112 1.64 10.14 -10.53
C ILE A 112 1.11 9.00 -9.68
N VAL A 113 -0.21 8.84 -9.63
CA VAL A 113 -0.87 7.79 -8.82
C VAL A 113 -1.46 6.74 -9.74
N VAL A 114 -1.14 5.48 -9.44
CA VAL A 114 -1.71 4.30 -10.12
C VAL A 114 -2.28 3.37 -9.05
N GLU A 115 -3.49 2.90 -9.24
CA GLU A 115 -4.10 1.87 -8.41
C GLU A 115 -4.20 0.56 -9.20
N LEU A 116 -3.86 -0.54 -8.55
CA LEU A 116 -3.96 -1.90 -9.07
C LEU A 116 -4.79 -2.71 -8.10
N GLU A 117 -5.69 -3.51 -8.65
CA GLU A 117 -6.44 -4.52 -7.91
C GLU A 117 -6.36 -5.84 -8.67
N GLN A 118 -6.00 -6.91 -7.96
CA GLN A 118 -5.85 -8.24 -8.54
C GLN A 118 -6.15 -9.31 -7.51
N GLU A 119 -6.87 -10.35 -7.92
CA GLU A 119 -7.01 -11.57 -7.13
C GLU A 119 -5.64 -12.24 -6.92
N MET A 120 -5.38 -12.66 -5.68
CA MET A 120 -4.13 -13.34 -5.35
C MET A 120 -4.21 -14.82 -5.69
N HIS A 121 -3.16 -15.34 -6.31
CA HIS A 121 -3.03 -16.78 -6.63
C HIS A 121 -2.25 -17.56 -5.56
N THR A 122 -1.83 -16.89 -4.50
CA THR A 122 -1.12 -17.48 -3.37
C THR A 122 -1.75 -17.04 -2.08
N HIS A 123 -1.49 -17.75 -0.98
CA HIS A 123 -1.96 -17.35 0.34
C HIS A 123 -1.44 -15.94 0.71
N PRO A 124 -2.32 -14.96 0.93
CA PRO A 124 -1.92 -13.67 1.48
C PRO A 124 -1.23 -13.84 2.84
N VAL A 125 -0.12 -13.17 3.04
CA VAL A 125 0.67 -13.20 4.28
C VAL A 125 0.69 -11.83 4.95
N ASP A 126 0.57 -11.79 6.27
CA ASP A 126 0.56 -10.56 7.09
C ASP A 126 1.98 -9.96 7.20
N TRP A 127 2.50 -9.46 6.06
CA TRP A 127 3.80 -8.81 5.98
C TRP A 127 3.88 -7.50 6.78
N ALA A 128 2.74 -6.88 7.10
CA ALA A 128 2.69 -5.68 7.93
C ALA A 128 3.31 -5.88 9.31
N ARG A 129 3.33 -7.10 9.81
CA ARG A 129 3.93 -7.47 11.11
C ARG A 129 5.43 -7.74 11.05
N ARG A 130 6.00 -7.91 9.88
CA ARG A 130 7.43 -8.17 9.70
C ARG A 130 8.20 -6.86 9.55
N ARG A 131 9.06 -6.56 10.50
CA ARG A 131 9.90 -5.34 10.49
C ARG A 131 11.36 -5.71 10.20
N PRO A 132 12.14 -4.83 9.56
CA PRO A 132 11.72 -3.54 8.99
C PRO A 132 10.94 -3.73 7.68
N HIS A 133 10.08 -2.75 7.34
CA HIS A 133 9.43 -2.72 6.03
C HIS A 133 10.41 -2.26 4.95
N PRO A 134 10.26 -2.71 3.69
CA PRO A 134 11.03 -2.17 2.58
C PRO A 134 10.82 -0.65 2.45
N GLU A 135 11.87 0.07 2.05
CA GLU A 135 11.75 1.51 1.81
C GLU A 135 10.65 1.80 0.78
N GLY A 136 9.85 2.84 1.03
CA GLY A 136 8.75 3.23 0.16
C GLY A 136 7.49 2.34 0.26
N VAL A 137 7.51 1.23 1.00
CA VAL A 137 6.33 0.38 1.20
C VAL A 137 5.64 0.72 2.50
N VAL A 138 4.32 0.90 2.44
CA VAL A 138 3.44 1.20 3.58
C VAL A 138 2.25 0.26 3.56
N TYR A 139 1.91 -0.31 4.69
CA TYR A 139 0.71 -1.12 4.85
C TYR A 139 -0.43 -0.25 5.37
N GLY A 140 -1.53 -0.19 4.62
CA GLY A 140 -2.64 0.72 4.83
C GLY A 140 -2.50 2.06 4.10
N ARG A 141 -3.51 2.91 4.25
CA ARG A 141 -3.53 4.26 3.64
C ARG A 141 -2.67 5.23 4.46
N CYS A 142 -1.76 5.90 3.79
CA CYS A 142 -0.99 6.97 4.42
C CYS A 142 -0.85 8.16 3.48
N ARG A 143 -1.51 9.26 3.82
CA ARG A 143 -1.39 10.52 3.07
C ARG A 143 -0.20 11.36 3.50
N GLN A 144 0.29 11.16 4.72
CA GLN A 144 1.35 11.98 5.31
C GLN A 144 2.70 11.78 4.62
N MET A 145 3.57 12.76 4.75
CA MET A 145 4.93 12.74 4.20
C MET A 145 5.73 11.56 4.76
N ARG A 146 5.61 11.28 6.04
CA ARG A 146 6.17 10.11 6.71
C ARG A 146 5.05 9.30 7.33
N CYS A 147 4.96 8.05 6.94
CA CYS A 147 4.02 7.12 7.54
C CYS A 147 4.67 6.52 8.77
N GLY A 148 4.06 6.74 9.92
CA GLY A 148 4.47 6.08 11.14
C GLY A 148 4.34 4.55 11.03
N PRO A 149 4.95 3.79 11.94
CA PRO A 149 4.63 2.38 12.06
C PRO A 149 3.13 2.27 12.40
N GLY A 150 2.36 1.64 11.49
CA GLY A 150 0.98 1.25 11.76
C GLY A 150 0.95 0.18 12.86
#